data_34896ebccb3012756423c501fb06feb4
#
_entry.id   34896ebccb3012756423c501fb06feb4
#
_cell.length_a   1.000
_cell.length_b   1.000
_cell.length_c   1.000
_cell.angle_alpha   90.00
_cell.angle_beta   90.00
_cell.angle_gamma   90.00
#
_symmetry.space_group_name_H-M   'P 1'
#
loop_
_entity.id
_entity.type
_entity.pdbx_description
1 polymer ?
#
loop_
_entity_poly.entity_id
_entity_poly.type
_entity_poly.pdbx_seq_one_letter_code
_entity_poly.pdbx_strand_id
1 'polypeptide(L)'
;LVGSARPGSLNRSLARALTRLADAELSFVFCRIDDLPLFDQDVLAAGFPPAVARFHGEIGAAHGVLIVTPEHNRSITAMLKNALDWLSRPAGANAWTGKPVAIAGASAGRLGTVAAQQHLRAILGYLDMPTMGQPEVYLSLAPGLISPEGEIADEGTKAFLQGYMQKFHRWIAHHSDASAPARA
;
A
#
# COMPACT_ATOMS: atom_id res chain seq x y z
N LEU A 1 -1.82 -2.21 -2.54
CA LEU A 1 -0.65 -2.33 -3.42
C LEU A 1 0.37 -3.28 -2.82
N VAL A 2 0.96 -4.18 -3.60
CA VAL A 2 2.05 -5.05 -3.16
C VAL A 2 3.32 -4.72 -3.94
N GLY A 3 4.36 -4.28 -3.25
CA GLY A 3 5.64 -3.86 -3.84
C GLY A 3 6.51 -5.03 -4.33
N SER A 4 5.93 -6.17 -4.72
CA SER A 4 6.67 -7.35 -5.19
C SER A 4 5.89 -8.13 -6.23
N ALA A 5 6.51 -8.39 -7.39
CA ALA A 5 5.94 -9.21 -8.46
C ALA A 5 6.17 -10.72 -8.29
N ARG A 6 7.06 -11.15 -7.36
CA ARG A 6 7.37 -12.58 -7.17
C ARG A 6 6.12 -13.39 -6.79
N PRO A 7 5.84 -14.54 -7.44
CA PRO A 7 4.74 -15.44 -7.04
C PRO A 7 4.82 -15.86 -5.57
N GLY A 8 6.00 -16.25 -5.06
CA GLY A 8 6.26 -16.60 -3.66
C GLY A 8 6.66 -15.43 -2.78
N SER A 9 6.08 -14.24 -2.98
CA SER A 9 6.42 -13.04 -2.21
C SER A 9 5.86 -13.10 -0.79
N LEU A 10 6.72 -12.97 0.22
CA LEU A 10 6.32 -12.79 1.63
C LEU A 10 5.34 -11.64 1.82
N ASN A 11 5.54 -10.55 1.08
CA ASN A 11 4.66 -9.38 1.15
C ASN A 11 3.30 -9.61 0.47
N ARG A 12 3.21 -10.50 -0.51
CA ARG A 12 1.93 -10.94 -1.06
C ARG A 12 1.16 -11.80 -0.06
N SER A 13 1.86 -12.71 0.64
CA SER A 13 1.28 -13.51 1.74
C SER A 13 0.80 -12.62 2.87
N LEU A 14 1.61 -11.63 3.29
CA LEU A 14 1.22 -10.66 4.30
C LEU A 14 0.00 -9.83 3.85
N ALA A 15 -0.04 -9.37 2.60
CA ALA A 15 -1.19 -8.62 2.08
C ALA A 15 -2.47 -9.46 2.11
N ARG A 16 -2.41 -10.75 1.76
CA ARG A 16 -3.54 -11.68 1.88
C ARG A 16 -3.97 -11.86 3.34
N ALA A 17 -3.01 -12.03 4.26
CA ALA A 17 -3.31 -12.14 5.68
C ALA A 17 -4.03 -10.89 6.20
N LEU A 18 -3.53 -9.70 5.89
CA LEU A 18 -4.14 -8.43 6.29
C LEU A 18 -5.57 -8.28 5.75
N THR A 19 -5.80 -8.59 4.47
CA THR A 19 -7.16 -8.50 3.89
C THR A 19 -8.14 -9.50 4.50
N ARG A 20 -7.69 -10.68 4.95
CA ARG A 20 -8.52 -11.68 5.64
C ARG A 20 -8.85 -11.28 7.09
N LEU A 21 -8.00 -10.49 7.74
CA LEU A 21 -8.18 -10.00 9.10
C LEU A 21 -8.97 -8.69 9.18
N ALA A 22 -9.28 -8.10 8.04
CA ALA A 22 -10.00 -6.83 7.97
C ALA A 22 -11.47 -7.00 8.35
N ASP A 23 -12.09 -5.90 8.78
CA ASP A 23 -13.52 -5.83 9.04
C ASP A 23 -14.32 -6.09 7.74
N ALA A 24 -15.51 -6.69 7.88
CA ALA A 24 -16.33 -7.11 6.75
C ALA A 24 -16.82 -5.95 5.85
N GLU A 25 -16.80 -4.73 6.38
CA GLU A 25 -17.14 -3.50 5.66
C GLU A 25 -16.05 -3.07 4.66
N LEU A 26 -14.82 -3.60 4.79
CA LEU A 26 -13.73 -3.31 3.88
C LEU A 26 -13.67 -4.34 2.75
N SER A 27 -13.77 -3.86 1.52
CA SER A 27 -13.48 -4.64 0.32
C SER A 27 -12.12 -4.25 -0.26
N PHE A 28 -11.40 -5.20 -0.85
CA PHE A 28 -10.04 -4.99 -1.34
C PHE A 28 -9.89 -5.34 -2.82
N VAL A 29 -9.22 -4.44 -3.54
CA VAL A 29 -8.72 -4.68 -4.89
C VAL A 29 -7.19 -4.77 -4.84
N PHE A 30 -6.62 -5.87 -5.31
CA PHE A 30 -5.18 -6.02 -5.48
C PHE A 30 -4.75 -5.39 -6.81
N CYS A 31 -4.42 -4.10 -6.78
CA CYS A 31 -4.00 -3.39 -7.97
C CYS A 31 -2.68 -3.98 -8.52
N ARG A 32 -2.68 -4.27 -9.80
CA ARG A 32 -1.50 -4.74 -10.51
C ARG A 32 -0.61 -3.55 -10.85
N ILE A 33 0.67 -3.60 -10.46
CA ILE A 33 1.67 -2.54 -10.71
C ILE A 33 2.93 -3.05 -11.42
N ASP A 34 3.02 -4.36 -11.67
CA ASP A 34 4.16 -4.99 -12.35
C ASP A 34 4.06 -4.94 -13.88
N ASP A 35 2.94 -4.47 -14.41
CA ASP A 35 2.69 -4.25 -15.84
C ASP A 35 2.75 -2.76 -16.24
N LEU A 36 3.02 -1.87 -15.30
CA LEU A 36 3.18 -0.45 -15.61
C LEU A 36 4.51 -0.21 -16.33
N PRO A 37 4.53 0.47 -17.48
CA PRO A 37 5.79 0.88 -18.10
C PRO A 37 6.54 1.80 -17.15
N LEU A 38 7.86 1.92 -17.30
CA LEU A 38 8.59 2.95 -16.57
C LEU A 38 8.03 4.33 -16.90
N PHE A 39 7.91 5.16 -15.85
CA PHE A 39 7.40 6.52 -16.02
C PHE A 39 8.27 7.30 -17.02
N ASP A 40 7.61 7.92 -17.96
CA ASP A 40 8.21 8.75 -18.98
C ASP A 40 7.27 9.92 -19.26
N GLN A 41 7.81 11.14 -19.22
CA GLN A 41 7.06 12.38 -19.44
C GLN A 41 6.50 12.48 -20.86
N ASP A 42 7.24 11.98 -21.86
CA ASP A 42 6.81 12.03 -23.27
C ASP A 42 5.69 11.02 -23.52
N VAL A 43 5.75 9.86 -22.86
CA VAL A 43 4.67 8.88 -22.88
C VAL A 43 3.41 9.46 -22.22
N LEU A 44 3.56 10.15 -21.09
CA LEU A 44 2.44 10.83 -20.43
C LEU A 44 1.81 11.90 -21.31
N ALA A 45 2.62 12.68 -22.06
CA ALA A 45 2.12 13.72 -22.96
C ALA A 45 1.24 13.17 -24.07
N ALA A 46 1.44 11.91 -24.47
CA ALA A 46 0.59 11.21 -25.45
C ALA A 46 -0.69 10.60 -24.81
N GLY A 47 -0.82 10.67 -23.49
CA GLY A 47 -1.92 10.10 -22.69
C GLY A 47 -1.50 8.90 -21.86
N PHE A 48 -2.36 8.47 -20.93
CA PHE A 48 -2.06 7.31 -20.11
C PHE A 48 -2.03 6.01 -20.91
N PRO A 49 -0.95 5.22 -20.83
CA PRO A 49 -0.98 3.83 -21.30
C PRO A 49 -2.13 3.04 -20.66
N PRO A 50 -2.69 2.01 -21.32
CA PRO A 50 -3.86 1.28 -20.80
C PRO A 50 -3.68 0.73 -19.38
N ALA A 51 -2.49 0.23 -19.03
CA ALA A 51 -2.18 -0.25 -17.69
C ALA A 51 -2.21 0.88 -16.66
N VAL A 52 -1.73 2.07 -17.01
CA VAL A 52 -1.75 3.27 -16.15
C VAL A 52 -3.18 3.80 -16.00
N ALA A 53 -3.96 3.85 -17.09
CA ALA A 53 -5.36 4.28 -17.04
C ALA A 53 -6.21 3.36 -16.14
N ARG A 54 -6.02 2.04 -16.24
CA ARG A 54 -6.64 1.06 -15.33
C ARG A 54 -6.26 1.35 -13.88
N PHE A 55 -4.96 1.46 -13.60
CA PHE A 55 -4.45 1.70 -12.25
C PHE A 55 -4.94 3.05 -11.67
N HIS A 56 -5.00 4.10 -12.50
CA HIS A 56 -5.57 5.39 -12.11
C HIS A 56 -7.06 5.26 -11.72
N GLY A 57 -7.85 4.52 -12.48
CA GLY A 57 -9.25 4.25 -12.16
C GLY A 57 -9.42 3.46 -10.85
N GLU A 58 -8.60 2.42 -10.64
CA GLU A 58 -8.60 1.62 -9.40
C GLU A 58 -8.30 2.48 -8.16
N ILE A 59 -7.27 3.34 -8.24
CA ILE A 59 -6.91 4.25 -7.14
C ILE A 59 -7.96 5.36 -6.98
N GLY A 60 -8.48 5.88 -8.09
CA GLY A 60 -9.56 6.89 -8.06
C GLY A 60 -10.78 6.41 -7.27
N ALA A 61 -11.21 5.17 -7.49
CA ALA A 61 -12.35 4.56 -6.83
C ALA A 61 -12.10 4.13 -5.37
N ALA A 62 -10.84 4.04 -4.93
CA ALA A 62 -10.51 3.57 -3.59
C ALA A 62 -10.71 4.65 -2.53
N HIS A 63 -11.27 4.29 -1.37
CA HIS A 63 -11.39 5.15 -0.20
C HIS A 63 -10.10 5.22 0.63
N GLY A 64 -9.21 4.27 0.47
CA GLY A 64 -7.91 4.22 1.13
C GLY A 64 -6.95 3.26 0.45
N VAL A 65 -5.67 3.31 0.81
CA VAL A 65 -4.63 2.50 0.18
C VAL A 65 -3.83 1.75 1.23
N LEU A 66 -3.80 0.42 1.14
CA LEU A 66 -2.88 -0.42 1.91
C LEU A 66 -1.66 -0.73 1.04
N ILE A 67 -0.48 -0.30 1.47
CA ILE A 67 0.79 -0.57 0.79
C ILE A 67 1.57 -1.62 1.58
N VAL A 68 1.85 -2.76 0.95
CA VAL A 68 2.67 -3.82 1.55
C VAL A 68 3.95 -3.96 0.73
N THR A 69 5.08 -3.59 1.34
CA THR A 69 6.35 -3.45 0.63
C THR A 69 7.47 -4.31 1.20
N PRO A 70 8.26 -5.00 0.36
CA PRO A 70 9.58 -5.46 0.76
C PRO A 70 10.56 -4.30 0.88
N GLU A 71 11.75 -4.60 1.39
CA GLU A 71 12.89 -3.68 1.40
C GLU A 71 13.94 -4.14 0.40
N HIS A 72 14.29 -3.29 -0.54
CA HIS A 72 15.40 -3.49 -1.48
C HIS A 72 16.43 -2.38 -1.29
N ASN A 73 17.65 -2.76 -0.91
CA ASN A 73 18.74 -1.80 -0.77
C ASN A 73 18.39 -0.59 0.13
N ARG A 74 17.72 -0.85 1.25
CA ARG A 74 17.25 0.16 2.22
C ARG A 74 16.17 1.11 1.68
N SER A 75 15.47 0.73 0.62
CA SER A 75 14.41 1.53 0.01
C SER A 75 13.23 0.66 -0.41
N ILE A 76 12.20 1.32 -0.94
CA ILE A 76 11.08 0.65 -1.64
C ILE A 76 11.56 0.08 -2.97
N THR A 77 10.77 -0.81 -3.54
CA THR A 77 11.08 -1.39 -4.85
C THR A 77 10.89 -0.38 -5.98
N ALA A 78 11.64 -0.55 -7.07
CA ALA A 78 11.50 0.28 -8.26
C ALA A 78 10.07 0.29 -8.82
N MET A 79 9.40 -0.88 -8.84
CA MET A 79 8.02 -0.98 -9.33
C MET A 79 7.02 -0.20 -8.45
N LEU A 80 7.21 -0.18 -7.13
CA LEU A 80 6.35 0.61 -6.24
C LEU A 80 6.60 2.10 -6.43
N LYS A 81 7.88 2.52 -6.55
CA LYS A 81 8.21 3.91 -6.82
C LYS A 81 7.61 4.36 -8.16
N ASN A 82 7.74 3.54 -9.20
CA ASN A 82 7.18 3.79 -10.52
C ASN A 82 5.64 3.98 -10.48
N ALA A 83 4.94 3.14 -9.74
CA ALA A 83 3.49 3.26 -9.56
C ALA A 83 3.11 4.59 -8.88
N LEU A 84 3.87 5.01 -7.85
CA LEU A 84 3.66 6.30 -7.19
C LEU A 84 3.92 7.47 -8.13
N ASP A 85 4.98 7.39 -8.95
CA ASP A 85 5.34 8.44 -9.90
C ASP A 85 4.28 8.64 -11.00
N TRP A 86 3.75 7.56 -11.56
CA TRP A 86 2.72 7.65 -12.59
C TRP A 86 1.48 8.44 -12.12
N LEU A 87 0.94 8.12 -10.95
CA LEU A 87 -0.31 8.72 -10.49
C LEU A 87 -0.14 10.03 -9.74
N SER A 88 1.10 10.49 -9.54
CA SER A 88 1.39 11.85 -9.08
C SER A 88 1.34 12.87 -10.23
N ARG A 89 1.06 12.44 -11.45
CA ARG A 89 1.08 13.24 -12.68
C ARG A 89 -0.26 13.13 -13.42
N PRO A 90 -0.61 14.13 -14.27
CA PRO A 90 0.09 15.43 -14.44
C PRO A 90 -0.05 16.34 -13.20
N ALA A 91 0.71 17.43 -13.19
CA ALA A 91 0.61 18.42 -12.12
C ALA A 91 -0.84 18.93 -11.97
N GLY A 92 -1.32 19.00 -10.74
CA GLY A 92 -2.71 19.37 -10.43
C GLY A 92 -3.73 18.22 -10.53
N ALA A 93 -3.33 17.02 -10.95
CA ALA A 93 -4.19 15.84 -11.02
C ALA A 93 -3.60 14.63 -10.25
N ASN A 94 -2.92 14.89 -9.13
CA ASN A 94 -2.34 13.86 -8.27
C ASN A 94 -3.45 12.99 -7.67
N ALA A 95 -3.56 11.74 -8.12
CA ALA A 95 -4.58 10.79 -7.66
C ALA A 95 -4.36 10.31 -6.20
N TRP A 96 -3.21 10.60 -5.63
CA TRP A 96 -2.85 10.22 -4.26
C TRP A 96 -3.34 11.21 -3.21
N THR A 97 -3.49 12.49 -3.58
CA THR A 97 -3.83 13.58 -2.65
C THR A 97 -5.05 13.26 -1.80
N GLY A 98 -4.90 13.39 -0.49
CA GLY A 98 -5.96 13.15 0.48
C GLY A 98 -6.34 11.68 0.73
N LYS A 99 -5.77 10.71 -0.02
CA LYS A 99 -6.09 9.29 0.19
C LYS A 99 -5.41 8.75 1.45
N PRO A 100 -6.19 8.30 2.45
CA PRO A 100 -5.63 7.70 3.66
C PRO A 100 -4.87 6.43 3.32
N VAL A 101 -3.67 6.29 3.88
CA VAL A 101 -2.77 5.18 3.58
C VAL A 101 -2.27 4.50 4.84
N ALA A 102 -2.17 3.18 4.79
CA ALA A 102 -1.48 2.35 5.78
C ALA A 102 -0.33 1.59 5.11
N ILE A 103 0.77 1.40 5.85
CA ILE A 103 1.99 0.75 5.36
C ILE A 103 2.30 -0.47 6.22
N ALA A 104 2.56 -1.60 5.57
CA ALA A 104 3.07 -2.80 6.21
C ALA A 104 4.21 -3.40 5.39
N GLY A 105 5.01 -4.24 6.02
CA GLY A 105 6.03 -4.94 5.27
C GLY A 105 6.64 -6.11 6.03
N ALA A 106 7.17 -7.04 5.26
CA ALA A 106 7.82 -8.23 5.77
C ALA A 106 9.11 -8.53 5.03
N SER A 107 10.10 -9.01 5.76
CA SER A 107 11.35 -9.53 5.20
C SER A 107 11.81 -10.75 5.99
N ALA A 108 12.74 -11.53 5.43
CA ALA A 108 13.43 -12.58 6.16
C ALA A 108 14.52 -12.02 7.09
N GLY A 109 14.88 -10.74 6.96
CA GLY A 109 15.88 -10.08 7.78
C GLY A 109 15.30 -9.54 9.10
N ARG A 110 16.17 -9.36 10.10
CA ARG A 110 15.79 -8.96 11.47
C ARG A 110 15.11 -7.57 11.56
N LEU A 111 15.39 -6.68 10.60
CA LEU A 111 14.84 -5.31 10.62
C LEU A 111 13.46 -5.20 9.95
N GLY A 112 12.90 -6.32 9.46
CA GLY A 112 11.68 -6.23 8.67
C GLY A 112 11.91 -5.34 7.44
N THR A 113 11.07 -4.34 7.26
CA THR A 113 11.17 -3.38 6.14
C THR A 113 11.23 -1.93 6.64
N VAL A 114 11.86 -1.70 7.80
CA VAL A 114 11.83 -0.40 8.48
C VAL A 114 12.38 0.72 7.61
N ALA A 115 13.54 0.51 6.96
CA ALA A 115 14.17 1.55 6.14
C ALA A 115 13.32 1.88 4.90
N ALA A 116 12.77 0.87 4.24
CA ALA A 116 11.86 1.07 3.11
C ALA A 116 10.60 1.83 3.52
N GLN A 117 10.01 1.50 4.67
CA GLN A 117 8.80 2.17 5.14
C GLN A 117 9.07 3.62 5.56
N GLN A 118 10.21 3.93 6.19
CA GLN A 118 10.58 5.31 6.51
C GLN A 118 10.80 6.14 5.23
N HIS A 119 11.47 5.56 4.24
CA HIS A 119 11.63 6.21 2.94
C HIS A 119 10.26 6.42 2.23
N LEU A 120 9.38 5.43 2.29
CA LEU A 120 8.03 5.54 1.74
C LEU A 120 7.23 6.64 2.43
N ARG A 121 7.30 6.79 3.75
CA ARG A 121 6.60 7.86 4.50
C ARG A 121 6.98 9.25 4.00
N ALA A 122 8.25 9.49 3.67
CA ALA A 122 8.68 10.76 3.09
C ALA A 122 8.04 11.01 1.72
N ILE A 123 7.95 9.98 0.87
CA ILE A 123 7.30 10.07 -0.44
C ILE A 123 5.80 10.34 -0.29
N LEU A 124 5.11 9.61 0.59
CA LEU A 124 3.67 9.75 0.81
C LEU A 124 3.31 11.12 1.40
N GLY A 125 4.18 11.67 2.28
CA GLY A 125 4.05 13.03 2.78
C GLY A 125 4.12 14.08 1.67
N TYR A 126 5.05 13.92 0.72
CA TYR A 126 5.13 14.79 -0.46
C TYR A 126 3.89 14.66 -1.37
N LEU A 127 3.29 13.47 -1.46
CA LEU A 127 2.09 13.20 -2.25
C LEU A 127 0.80 13.62 -1.55
N ASP A 128 0.89 14.22 -0.36
CA ASP A 128 -0.25 14.67 0.46
C ASP A 128 -1.21 13.52 0.83
N MET A 129 -0.64 12.36 1.18
CA MET A 129 -1.39 11.20 1.63
C MET A 129 -1.41 11.12 3.16
N PRO A 130 -2.58 11.21 3.83
CA PRO A 130 -2.69 10.99 5.27
C PRO A 130 -2.20 9.59 5.65
N THR A 131 -0.99 9.51 6.20
CA THR A 131 -0.34 8.23 6.50
C THR A 131 -0.58 7.81 7.94
N MET A 132 -1.17 6.62 8.15
CA MET A 132 -1.38 6.05 9.48
C MET A 132 -0.03 5.87 10.19
N GLY A 133 0.12 6.46 11.39
CA GLY A 133 1.37 6.43 12.17
C GLY A 133 1.59 5.08 12.86
N GLN A 134 0.80 4.82 13.90
CA GLN A 134 0.93 3.61 14.73
C GLN A 134 -0.34 2.76 14.64
N PRO A 135 -0.22 1.41 14.88
CA PRO A 135 1.02 0.66 15.02
C PRO A 135 1.76 0.53 13.68
N GLU A 136 3.08 0.39 13.74
CA GLU A 136 3.91 0.10 12.56
C GLU A 136 4.07 -1.42 12.39
N VAL A 137 4.04 -1.90 11.14
CA VAL A 137 4.13 -3.33 10.82
C VAL A 137 5.45 -3.64 10.14
N TYR A 138 6.46 -4.00 10.93
CA TYR A 138 7.80 -4.41 10.51
C TYR A 138 8.01 -5.89 10.83
N LEU A 139 7.54 -6.78 9.97
CA LEU A 139 7.62 -8.21 10.26
C LEU A 139 8.94 -8.81 9.80
N SER A 140 9.65 -9.43 10.76
CA SER A 140 10.69 -10.39 10.45
C SER A 140 10.04 -11.78 10.38
N LEU A 141 9.82 -12.30 9.16
CA LEU A 141 9.09 -13.53 8.98
C LEU A 141 10.01 -14.75 9.15
N ALA A 142 9.75 -15.52 10.19
CA ALA A 142 10.22 -16.90 10.26
C ALA A 142 9.51 -17.76 9.19
N PRO A 143 10.18 -18.79 8.64
CA PRO A 143 9.54 -19.75 7.74
C PRO A 143 8.25 -20.33 8.36
N GLY A 144 7.16 -20.32 7.62
CA GLY A 144 5.87 -20.86 8.05
C GLY A 144 5.01 -19.96 8.92
N LEU A 145 5.47 -18.78 9.33
CA LEU A 145 4.66 -17.84 10.13
C LEU A 145 3.41 -17.37 9.38
N ILE A 146 3.53 -17.09 8.09
CA ILE A 146 2.39 -16.76 7.21
C ILE A 146 2.45 -17.68 5.97
N SER A 147 1.38 -18.40 5.71
CA SER A 147 1.27 -19.25 4.53
C SER A 147 1.13 -18.43 3.23
N PRO A 148 1.36 -19.04 2.06
CA PRO A 148 1.10 -18.36 0.77
C PRO A 148 -0.34 -17.85 0.63
N GLU A 149 -1.30 -18.50 1.28
CA GLU A 149 -2.72 -18.15 1.29
C GLU A 149 -3.08 -17.08 2.32
N GLY A 150 -2.11 -16.71 3.19
CA GLY A 150 -2.29 -15.69 4.23
C GLY A 150 -2.78 -16.21 5.58
N GLU A 151 -2.65 -17.53 5.85
CA GLU A 151 -2.89 -18.08 7.17
C GLU A 151 -1.72 -17.76 8.10
N ILE A 152 -2.04 -17.32 9.32
CA ILE A 152 -1.04 -16.92 10.32
C ILE A 152 -0.98 -17.99 11.40
N ALA A 153 0.21 -18.55 11.63
CA ALA A 153 0.42 -19.63 12.59
C ALA A 153 0.47 -19.17 14.05
N ASP A 154 0.86 -17.90 14.30
CA ASP A 154 1.02 -17.35 15.63
C ASP A 154 -0.14 -16.43 16.00
N GLU A 155 -0.86 -16.77 17.08
CA GLU A 155 -2.04 -16.01 17.52
C GLU A 155 -1.69 -14.58 17.98
N GLY A 156 -0.50 -14.35 18.54
CA GLY A 156 -0.04 -13.02 18.92
C GLY A 156 0.15 -12.11 17.69
N THR A 157 0.81 -12.62 16.65
CA THR A 157 0.97 -11.93 15.38
C THR A 157 -0.39 -11.68 14.71
N LYS A 158 -1.29 -12.65 14.75
CA LYS A 158 -2.64 -12.53 14.18
C LYS A 158 -3.43 -11.43 14.89
N ALA A 159 -3.46 -11.42 16.22
CA ALA A 159 -4.15 -10.39 17.01
C ALA A 159 -3.56 -9.00 16.75
N PHE A 160 -2.24 -8.87 16.67
CA PHE A 160 -1.56 -7.62 16.34
C PHE A 160 -1.98 -7.08 14.95
N LEU A 161 -1.95 -7.93 13.93
CA LEU A 161 -2.33 -7.56 12.56
C LEU A 161 -3.82 -7.27 12.43
N GLN A 162 -4.67 -7.96 13.17
CA GLN A 162 -6.10 -7.65 13.23
C GLN A 162 -6.35 -6.26 13.84
N GLY A 163 -5.70 -5.93 14.95
CA GLY A 163 -5.78 -4.59 15.56
C GLY A 163 -5.26 -3.49 14.61
N TYR A 164 -4.22 -3.78 13.82
CA TYR A 164 -3.72 -2.88 12.78
C TYR A 164 -4.79 -2.62 11.71
N MET A 165 -5.49 -3.65 11.21
CA MET A 165 -6.52 -3.50 10.19
C MET A 165 -7.76 -2.77 10.71
N GLN A 166 -8.16 -3.02 11.96
CA GLN A 166 -9.24 -2.25 12.61
C GLN A 166 -8.88 -0.77 12.73
N LYS A 167 -7.62 -0.45 13.05
CA LYS A 167 -7.19 0.95 13.06
C LYS A 167 -7.17 1.56 11.67
N PHE A 168 -6.76 0.81 10.66
CA PHE A 168 -6.80 1.28 9.28
C PHE A 168 -8.23 1.55 8.81
N HIS A 169 -9.19 0.72 9.15
CA HIS A 169 -10.61 0.97 8.87
C HIS A 169 -11.07 2.32 9.47
N ARG A 170 -10.81 2.54 10.77
CA ARG A 170 -11.11 3.84 11.41
C ARG A 170 -10.38 5.02 10.78
N TRP A 171 -9.13 4.79 10.32
CA TRP A 171 -8.34 5.80 9.62
C TRP A 171 -8.99 6.23 8.30
N ILE A 172 -9.46 5.26 7.52
CA ILE A 172 -10.22 5.54 6.28
C ILE A 172 -11.50 6.32 6.61
N ALA A 173 -12.30 5.86 7.54
CA ALA A 173 -13.56 6.53 7.92
C ALA A 173 -13.32 7.99 8.31
N HIS A 174 -12.35 8.25 9.19
CA HIS A 174 -12.01 9.60 9.65
C HIS A 174 -11.65 10.56 8.50
N HIS A 175 -10.93 10.08 7.48
CA HIS A 175 -10.50 10.93 6.36
C HIS A 175 -11.56 11.02 5.25
N SER A 176 -12.46 10.04 5.15
CA SER A 176 -13.59 10.11 4.22
C SER A 176 -14.62 11.16 4.67
N ASP A 177 -14.88 11.25 5.97
CA ASP A 177 -15.80 12.26 6.53
C ASP A 177 -15.23 13.68 6.41
N ALA A 178 -13.90 13.84 6.52
CA ALA A 178 -13.22 15.12 6.38
C ALA A 178 -13.21 15.66 4.92
N SER A 179 -13.37 14.79 3.92
CA SER A 179 -13.45 15.15 2.50
C SER A 179 -14.86 15.53 2.04
N ALA A 180 -15.90 15.32 2.88
CA ALA A 180 -17.24 15.80 2.60
C ALA A 180 -17.25 17.35 2.70
N PRO A 181 -17.87 18.09 1.74
CA PRO A 181 -17.97 19.53 1.83
C PRO A 181 -18.66 19.91 3.14
N ALA A 182 -18.11 20.88 3.86
CA ALA A 182 -18.72 21.40 5.08
C ALA A 182 -20.20 21.69 4.78
N ARG A 183 -21.12 21.03 5.53
CA ARG A 183 -22.53 21.33 5.43
C ARG A 183 -22.71 22.80 5.84
N ALA A 184 -23.05 23.63 4.86
CA ALA A 184 -23.39 25.05 5.04
C ALA A 184 -24.65 25.20 5.89
#